data_d361c4cce05b8180a465629b35c0708d
#
_entry.id   d361c4cce05b8180a465629b35c0708d
#
_cell.length_a   1.000
_cell.length_b   1.000
_cell.length_c   1.000
_cell.angle_alpha   90.00
_cell.angle_beta   90.00
_cell.angle_gamma   90.00
#
_symmetry.space_group_name_H-M   'P 1'
#
loop_
_entity.id
_entity.type
_entity.pdbx_description
1 polymer ?
#
loop_
_entity_poly.entity_id
_entity_poly.type
_entity_poly.pdbx_seq_one_letter_code
_entity_poly.pdbx_strand_id
1 'polypeptide(L)'
;ILIGLVGSEMCIRDRYADSSLPRYVTVGISCDTQESVRSVQIEVLAGTPAVAPFIPSFSNNDTKTTLTLCQVRVNGGSSGITASNITDCREDEELCGYCRCILGKCKVTEMLVKMTQLKADMDALKAREDAQDSKIASLEEKLKAFTSDVVAAGQCGEDVYYIRYADGHVLLQGSGATYDYSDESTPKSVFYNMPEIKSVIVQEGITKLGNALFYRCQNMQTISLPSTLTELGYRIFAQGSGGFQSYGGLTELTLPAGIQKLGGNALRQTNITELVIPARVSVIEDYFLSTCTKLKTVRAESSVLGSFMFVWCSALENLTISVNCKTFGSNMLSYCESLTAITYEGTKEQWNAITKPTNWMTSDAKNNYHNGYLQRINCVDGAFVWDSENNVWKEETA
;
A
#
# COMPACT_ATOMS: atom_id res chain seq x y z
N ILE A 1 -1.31 26.33 8.05
CA ILE A 1 0.12 26.02 7.84
C ILE A 1 0.88 26.01 9.16
N LEU A 2 0.59 26.87 10.10
CA LEU A 2 1.12 26.85 11.48
C LEU A 2 0.49 25.76 12.36
N ILE A 3 -0.40 25.03 11.84
CA ILE A 3 -1.36 24.15 12.50
C ILE A 3 -0.78 22.78 12.88
N GLY A 4 0.31 22.36 12.24
CA GLY A 4 0.95 21.06 12.49
C GLY A 4 2.15 21.08 13.44
N LEU A 5 2.53 22.25 13.96
CA LEU A 5 3.78 22.38 14.71
C LEU A 5 3.64 22.30 16.23
N VAL A 6 2.44 22.23 16.76
CA VAL A 6 2.21 22.18 18.21
C VAL A 6 1.31 20.99 18.52
N GLY A 7 1.93 19.90 18.92
CA GLY A 7 1.36 18.68 19.51
C GLY A 7 -0.09 18.30 19.15
N SER A 8 -0.45 17.06 19.23
CA SER A 8 -1.72 16.45 18.82
C SER A 8 -3.03 17.10 19.33
N GLU A 9 -2.96 18.22 20.03
CA GLU A 9 -4.13 18.89 20.63
C GLU A 9 -4.41 20.30 20.11
N MET A 10 -3.62 20.83 19.14
CA MET A 10 -3.77 22.22 18.70
C MET A 10 -3.80 22.40 17.18
N CYS A 11 -4.66 21.66 16.52
CA CYS A 11 -5.06 22.00 15.16
C CYS A 11 -6.11 23.12 15.22
N ILE A 12 -5.86 24.24 14.53
CA ILE A 12 -6.89 25.31 14.39
C ILE A 12 -8.17 24.75 13.75
N ARG A 13 -8.06 23.67 12.98
CA ARG A 13 -9.15 22.92 12.38
C ARG A 13 -10.06 22.25 13.42
N ASP A 14 -9.49 21.74 14.51
CA ASP A 14 -10.22 20.88 15.46
C ASP A 14 -10.87 21.64 16.61
N ARG A 15 -10.51 22.92 16.80
CA ARG A 15 -11.15 23.76 17.80
C ARG A 15 -12.35 24.49 17.20
N TYR A 16 -13.45 23.73 17.10
CA TYR A 16 -14.82 24.25 16.96
C TYR A 16 -14.92 25.49 16.05
N ALA A 17 -14.84 25.28 14.74
CA ALA A 17 -15.48 26.22 13.84
C ALA A 17 -16.96 26.16 14.19
N ASP A 18 -17.46 27.15 14.93
CA ASP A 18 -18.88 27.41 14.90
C ASP A 18 -19.25 27.53 13.43
N SER A 19 -20.18 26.71 12.97
CA SER A 19 -20.51 26.58 11.56
C SER A 19 -21.01 27.87 10.91
N SER A 20 -21.23 28.92 11.70
CA SER A 20 -21.90 30.13 11.27
C SER A 20 -21.13 31.43 11.50
N LEU A 21 -20.20 31.52 12.45
CA LEU A 21 -19.60 32.79 12.85
C LEU A 21 -18.06 32.80 12.69
N PRO A 22 -17.49 33.93 12.20
CA PRO A 22 -16.03 34.07 12.10
C PRO A 22 -15.37 34.31 13.47
N ARG A 23 -14.08 33.96 13.58
CA ARG A 23 -13.23 34.26 14.73
C ARG A 23 -11.82 34.63 14.29
N TYR A 24 -11.04 35.22 15.17
CA TYR A 24 -9.61 35.42 15.00
C TYR A 24 -8.81 34.46 15.86
N VAL A 25 -7.64 34.05 15.35
CA VAL A 25 -6.63 33.25 16.06
C VAL A 25 -5.34 34.05 15.97
N THR A 26 -4.73 34.35 17.11
CA THR A 26 -3.42 35.00 17.17
C THR A 26 -2.35 33.96 17.46
N VAL A 27 -1.30 33.96 16.66
CA VAL A 27 -0.13 33.09 16.80
C VAL A 27 1.07 33.90 17.19
N GLY A 28 1.77 33.47 18.22
CA GLY A 28 2.93 34.14 18.73
C GLY A 28 4.07 33.21 19.13
N ILE A 29 5.26 33.80 19.31
CA ILE A 29 6.38 33.12 19.96
C ILE A 29 6.50 33.66 21.37
N SER A 30 6.40 32.81 22.36
CA SER A 30 6.64 33.14 23.75
C SER A 30 8.06 32.80 24.16
N CYS A 31 8.66 33.66 24.91
CA CYS A 31 9.97 33.49 25.55
C CYS A 31 9.77 33.53 27.06
N ASP A 32 10.04 32.41 27.74
CA ASP A 32 10.04 32.36 29.20
C ASP A 32 11.48 32.54 29.70
N THR A 33 11.69 33.55 30.53
CA THR A 33 13.01 33.91 31.06
C THR A 33 13.25 33.41 32.48
N GLN A 34 12.32 32.65 33.07
CA GLN A 34 12.57 32.03 34.39
C GLN A 34 13.76 31.08 34.32
N GLU A 35 14.64 31.14 35.28
CA GLU A 35 15.90 30.37 35.30
C GLU A 35 15.68 28.84 35.23
N SER A 36 14.53 28.36 35.70
CA SER A 36 14.17 26.95 35.70
C SER A 36 13.58 26.41 34.37
N VAL A 37 13.10 27.28 33.49
CA VAL A 37 12.34 26.86 32.31
C VAL A 37 13.02 27.29 31.01
N ARG A 38 13.52 28.50 30.87
CA ARG A 38 14.20 29.06 29.67
C ARG A 38 13.77 28.42 28.35
N SER A 39 12.48 28.52 28.03
CA SER A 39 11.91 27.89 26.86
C SER A 39 11.41 28.93 25.86
N VAL A 40 11.52 28.60 24.57
CA VAL A 40 10.86 29.32 23.50
C VAL A 40 9.76 28.41 22.93
N GLN A 41 8.52 28.89 22.95
CA GLN A 41 7.37 28.13 22.51
C GLN A 41 6.53 28.93 21.52
N ILE A 42 5.85 28.22 20.63
CA ILE A 42 4.81 28.83 19.79
C ILE A 42 3.50 28.77 20.56
N GLU A 43 2.87 29.92 20.75
CA GLU A 43 1.58 30.02 21.41
C GLU A 43 0.47 30.38 20.42
N VAL A 44 -0.69 29.79 20.63
CA VAL A 44 -1.87 30.05 19.82
C VAL A 44 -3.01 30.44 20.73
N LEU A 45 -3.53 31.65 20.52
CA LEU A 45 -4.66 32.19 21.27
C LEU A 45 -5.88 32.30 20.35
N ALA A 46 -6.90 31.49 20.62
CA ALA A 46 -8.13 31.50 19.86
C ALA A 46 -9.16 32.46 20.45
N GLY A 47 -9.70 33.32 19.62
CA GLY A 47 -10.79 34.22 19.97
C GLY A 47 -12.15 33.52 19.93
N THR A 48 -13.15 34.17 20.50
CA THR A 48 -14.53 33.69 20.52
C THR A 48 -15.22 33.97 19.18
N PRO A 49 -15.97 33.03 18.59
CA PRO A 49 -16.77 33.27 17.40
C PRO A 49 -17.82 34.35 17.64
N ALA A 50 -17.88 35.34 16.75
CA ALA A 50 -18.87 36.44 16.83
C ALA A 50 -19.09 37.06 15.45
N VAL A 51 -20.19 37.80 15.27
CA VAL A 51 -20.49 38.56 14.02
C VAL A 51 -19.40 39.59 13.75
N ALA A 52 -18.88 40.24 14.82
CA ALA A 52 -17.69 41.08 14.77
C ALA A 52 -16.66 40.53 15.77
N PRO A 53 -15.82 39.56 15.35
CA PRO A 53 -14.94 38.88 16.28
C PRO A 53 -13.82 39.80 16.74
N PHE A 54 -13.52 39.74 18.03
CA PHE A 54 -12.37 40.44 18.63
C PHE A 54 -11.08 39.67 18.32
N ILE A 55 -10.01 40.42 18.06
CA ILE A 55 -8.67 39.86 17.87
C ILE A 55 -8.04 39.61 19.25
N PRO A 56 -7.80 38.34 19.64
CA PRO A 56 -7.17 38.05 20.91
C PRO A 56 -5.72 38.49 20.94
N SER A 57 -5.27 39.08 22.02
CA SER A 57 -3.89 39.50 22.25
C SER A 57 -3.27 38.75 23.41
N PHE A 58 -1.96 38.48 23.31
CA PHE A 58 -1.20 37.90 24.40
C PHE A 58 -0.98 38.91 25.53
N SER A 59 -1.07 38.48 26.76
CA SER A 59 -0.66 39.26 27.92
C SER A 59 0.77 38.91 28.30
N ASN A 60 1.64 39.90 28.27
CA ASN A 60 3.05 39.78 28.68
C ASN A 60 3.22 40.10 30.16
N ASN A 61 4.21 39.52 30.81
CA ASN A 61 4.61 39.82 32.20
C ASN A 61 6.12 39.82 32.33
N ASP A 62 6.64 40.06 33.53
CA ASP A 62 8.08 40.22 33.76
C ASP A 62 8.94 38.98 33.42
N THR A 63 8.32 37.80 33.38
CA THR A 63 9.01 36.55 33.15
C THR A 63 8.66 35.88 31.79
N LYS A 64 7.54 36.30 31.18
CA LYS A 64 7.08 35.73 29.93
C LYS A 64 6.65 36.81 28.96
N THR A 65 7.31 36.86 27.81
CA THR A 65 6.99 37.75 26.71
C THR A 65 6.60 36.95 25.47
N THR A 66 5.46 37.29 24.89
CA THR A 66 4.98 36.67 23.66
C THR A 66 4.91 37.71 22.55
N LEU A 67 5.60 37.45 21.46
CA LEU A 67 5.59 38.31 20.26
C LEU A 67 4.57 37.73 19.27
N THR A 68 3.64 38.55 18.81
CA THR A 68 2.65 38.16 17.81
C THR A 68 3.31 38.05 16.44
N LEU A 69 3.21 36.85 15.84
CA LEU A 69 3.74 36.59 14.49
C LEU A 69 2.70 36.84 13.40
N CYS A 70 1.49 36.39 13.62
CA CYS A 70 0.40 36.59 12.69
C CYS A 70 -0.97 36.49 13.38
N GLN A 71 -1.96 37.02 12.70
CA GLN A 71 -3.36 36.91 13.05
C GLN A 71 -4.09 36.18 11.92
N VAL A 72 -4.89 35.18 12.26
CA VAL A 72 -5.61 34.37 11.29
C VAL A 72 -7.11 34.56 11.47
N ARG A 73 -7.79 35.02 10.43
CA ARG A 73 -9.25 35.06 10.42
C ARG A 73 -9.81 33.74 9.95
N VAL A 74 -10.52 33.06 10.81
CA VAL A 74 -11.23 31.81 10.49
C VAL A 74 -12.69 32.17 10.20
N ASN A 75 -13.12 32.06 8.97
CA ASN A 75 -14.51 32.32 8.57
C ASN A 75 -15.41 31.16 9.01
N GLY A 76 -16.63 31.49 9.44
CA GLY A 76 -17.64 30.49 9.80
C GLY A 76 -17.94 29.55 8.62
N GLY A 77 -18.04 28.26 8.87
CA GLY A 77 -18.33 27.27 7.84
C GLY A 77 -17.20 26.97 6.84
N SER A 78 -16.02 27.59 6.99
CA SER A 78 -14.91 27.31 6.05
C SER A 78 -14.18 26.03 6.42
N SER A 79 -13.90 25.19 5.43
CA SER A 79 -13.13 23.96 5.57
C SER A 79 -11.61 24.16 5.49
N GLY A 80 -11.15 25.41 5.32
CA GLY A 80 -9.72 25.70 5.20
C GLY A 80 -9.36 27.18 5.46
N ILE A 81 -8.08 27.42 5.69
CA ILE A 81 -7.45 28.74 5.84
C ILE A 81 -6.66 29.01 4.56
N THR A 82 -6.93 30.16 3.94
CA THR A 82 -6.20 30.62 2.77
C THR A 82 -5.19 31.70 3.16
N ALA A 83 -4.23 32.01 2.30
CA ALA A 83 -3.25 33.07 2.54
C ALA A 83 -3.90 34.44 2.80
N SER A 84 -5.06 34.73 2.20
CA SER A 84 -5.82 35.95 2.41
C SER A 84 -6.46 36.06 3.81
N ASN A 85 -6.53 34.95 4.55
CA ASN A 85 -7.02 34.93 5.92
C ASN A 85 -5.91 35.19 6.96
N ILE A 86 -4.66 35.31 6.52
CA ILE A 86 -3.49 35.46 7.39
C ILE A 86 -2.96 36.88 7.28
N THR A 87 -2.94 37.60 8.39
CA THR A 87 -2.27 38.88 8.52
C THR A 87 -0.90 38.65 9.15
N ASP A 88 0.16 38.92 8.40
CA ASP A 88 1.53 38.86 8.93
C ASP A 88 1.78 40.08 9.80
N CYS A 89 2.13 39.87 11.05
CA CYS A 89 2.35 40.92 12.04
C CYS A 89 3.85 41.12 12.34
N ARG A 90 4.75 40.47 11.63
CA ARG A 90 6.19 40.52 11.91
C ARG A 90 6.81 41.89 11.62
N GLU A 91 6.21 42.68 10.75
CA GLU A 91 6.64 44.02 10.39
C GLU A 91 5.92 45.11 11.19
N ASP A 92 4.94 44.72 12.00
CA ASP A 92 4.18 45.66 12.83
C ASP A 92 4.92 45.92 14.13
N GLU A 93 5.46 47.16 14.28
CA GLU A 93 6.23 47.56 15.45
C GLU A 93 5.41 47.58 16.75
N GLU A 94 4.10 47.74 16.68
CA GLU A 94 3.21 47.70 17.85
C GLU A 94 2.85 46.26 18.29
N LEU A 95 2.72 45.35 17.35
CA LEU A 95 2.35 43.98 17.60
C LEU A 95 3.55 43.03 17.77
N CYS A 96 4.61 43.25 17.00
CA CYS A 96 5.85 42.50 17.05
C CYS A 96 7.04 43.33 17.58
N GLY A 97 6.79 44.62 17.79
CA GLY A 97 7.80 45.59 18.16
C GLY A 97 8.21 45.50 19.61
N TYR A 98 9.30 44.86 19.85
CA TYR A 98 10.34 45.17 20.84
C TYR A 98 11.39 44.04 20.87
N CYS A 99 11.85 43.66 19.73
CA CYS A 99 13.11 42.94 19.61
C CYS A 99 14.32 43.73 20.16
N ARG A 100 14.18 45.03 20.42
CA ARG A 100 15.30 45.88 20.87
C ARG A 100 15.69 45.72 22.32
N CYS A 101 14.78 45.37 23.22
CA CYS A 101 15.12 45.33 24.67
C CYS A 101 15.48 43.92 25.19
N ILE A 102 15.04 42.86 24.58
CA ILE A 102 15.31 41.49 25.06
C ILE A 102 16.60 40.94 24.45
N LEU A 103 17.08 41.52 23.34
CA LEU A 103 18.22 41.02 22.58
C LEU A 103 19.59 41.27 23.18
N GLY A 104 19.69 41.93 24.32
CA GLY A 104 20.96 42.09 25.04
C GLY A 104 21.54 40.78 25.58
N LYS A 105 20.75 39.72 25.67
CA LYS A 105 21.16 38.40 26.20
C LYS A 105 20.83 37.20 25.29
N CYS A 106 20.00 37.33 24.25
CA CYS A 106 19.79 36.28 23.27
C CYS A 106 20.65 36.52 22.03
N LYS A 107 21.37 35.51 21.58
CA LYS A 107 22.14 35.62 20.33
C LYS A 107 21.15 35.73 19.15
N VAL A 108 20.95 36.94 18.64
CA VAL A 108 20.06 37.29 17.51
C VAL A 108 20.29 36.35 16.33
N THR A 109 21.53 35.95 16.09
CA THR A 109 21.91 35.05 15.01
C THR A 109 21.30 33.66 15.16
N GLU A 110 21.23 33.10 16.39
CA GLU A 110 20.62 31.80 16.62
C GLU A 110 19.11 31.80 16.45
N MET A 111 18.49 32.94 16.80
CA MET A 111 17.05 33.12 16.66
C MET A 111 16.65 33.31 15.18
N LEU A 112 17.44 34.08 14.41
CA LEU A 112 17.28 34.23 12.95
C LEU A 112 17.46 32.89 12.22
N VAL A 113 18.45 32.08 12.58
CA VAL A 113 18.66 30.75 12.00
C VAL A 113 17.47 29.84 12.30
N LYS A 114 16.96 29.83 13.55
CA LYS A 114 15.77 29.05 13.91
C LYS A 114 14.50 29.50 13.19
N MET A 115 14.33 30.82 13.00
CA MET A 115 13.20 31.40 12.24
C MET A 115 13.29 30.99 10.76
N THR A 116 14.48 31.01 10.17
CA THR A 116 14.68 30.58 8.78
C THR A 116 14.40 29.08 8.62
N GLN A 117 14.82 28.25 9.59
CA GLN A 117 14.53 26.82 9.58
C GLN A 117 13.02 26.56 9.74
N LEU A 118 12.35 27.23 10.68
CA LEU A 118 10.91 27.13 10.87
C LEU A 118 10.12 27.53 9.62
N LYS A 119 10.61 28.55 8.89
CA LYS A 119 9.99 28.95 7.63
C LYS A 119 10.15 27.85 6.55
N ALA A 120 11.34 27.26 6.44
CA ALA A 120 11.59 26.16 5.52
C ALA A 120 10.72 24.91 5.86
N ASP A 121 10.60 24.59 7.14
CA ASP A 121 9.76 23.49 7.62
C ASP A 121 8.27 23.77 7.36
N MET A 122 7.83 25.01 7.51
CA MET A 122 6.48 25.47 7.14
C MET A 122 6.20 25.33 5.65
N ASP A 123 7.14 25.74 4.80
CA ASP A 123 6.99 25.64 3.35
C ASP A 123 6.95 24.17 2.91
N ALA A 124 7.75 23.30 3.55
CA ALA A 124 7.73 21.87 3.32
C ALA A 124 6.41 21.19 3.77
N LEU A 125 5.85 21.61 4.91
CA LEU A 125 4.56 21.13 5.39
C LEU A 125 3.41 21.58 4.48
N LYS A 126 3.47 22.81 3.97
CA LYS A 126 2.50 23.31 2.99
C LYS A 126 2.54 22.51 1.70
N ALA A 127 3.73 22.21 1.18
CA ALA A 127 3.87 21.38 -0.01
C ALA A 127 3.30 19.97 0.18
N ARG A 128 3.42 19.40 1.41
CA ARG A 128 2.79 18.12 1.75
C ARG A 128 1.28 18.20 1.84
N GLU A 129 0.74 19.28 2.40
CA GLU A 129 -0.70 19.55 2.49
C GLU A 129 -1.30 19.68 1.07
N ASP A 130 -0.68 20.49 0.21
CA ASP A 130 -1.10 20.68 -1.19
C ASP A 130 -1.06 19.34 -1.96
N ALA A 131 -0.05 18.50 -1.70
CA ALA A 131 0.03 17.15 -2.30
C ALA A 131 -1.04 16.19 -1.76
N GLN A 132 -1.38 16.28 -0.47
CA GLN A 132 -2.47 15.51 0.14
C GLN A 132 -3.83 15.97 -0.40
N ASP A 133 -4.06 17.27 -0.51
CA ASP A 133 -5.30 17.83 -1.06
C ASP A 133 -5.49 17.43 -2.53
N SER A 134 -4.41 17.43 -3.32
CA SER A 134 -4.44 16.93 -4.70
C SER A 134 -4.79 15.44 -4.76
N LYS A 135 -4.29 14.65 -3.82
CA LYS A 135 -4.61 13.22 -3.72
C LYS A 135 -6.04 12.99 -3.23
N ILE A 136 -6.52 13.80 -2.30
CA ILE A 136 -7.92 13.78 -1.83
C ILE A 136 -8.85 14.14 -2.98
N ALA A 137 -8.60 15.20 -3.74
CA ALA A 137 -9.39 15.58 -4.91
C ALA A 137 -9.42 14.48 -5.98
N SER A 138 -8.27 13.83 -6.24
CA SER A 138 -8.20 12.68 -7.14
C SER A 138 -8.98 11.47 -6.62
N LEU A 139 -8.98 11.24 -5.30
CA LEU A 139 -9.77 10.17 -4.68
C LEU A 139 -11.26 10.50 -4.66
N GLU A 140 -11.63 11.76 -4.45
CA GLU A 140 -13.01 12.25 -4.51
C GLU A 140 -13.58 12.15 -5.93
N GLU A 141 -12.78 12.47 -6.96
CA GLU A 141 -13.16 12.28 -8.37
C GLU A 141 -13.36 10.80 -8.69
N LYS A 142 -12.46 9.94 -8.23
CA LYS A 142 -12.63 8.49 -8.33
C LYS A 142 -13.88 8.01 -7.57
N LEU A 143 -14.10 8.49 -6.36
CA LEU A 143 -15.27 8.16 -5.56
C LEU A 143 -16.57 8.63 -6.25
N LYS A 144 -16.56 9.82 -6.87
CA LYS A 144 -17.69 10.35 -7.61
C LYS A 144 -17.98 9.52 -8.87
N ALA A 145 -16.96 8.99 -9.51
CA ALA A 145 -17.11 8.01 -10.59
C ALA A 145 -17.72 6.68 -10.08
N PHE A 146 -17.48 6.31 -8.81
CA PHE A 146 -18.09 5.13 -8.18
C PHE A 146 -19.55 5.32 -7.75
N THR A 147 -20.06 6.54 -7.63
CA THR A 147 -21.44 6.80 -7.18
C THR A 147 -22.47 6.74 -8.30
N SER A 148 -22.04 6.53 -9.55
CA SER A 148 -22.94 6.40 -10.68
C SER A 148 -23.47 4.96 -10.79
N ASP A 149 -24.76 4.81 -10.62
CA ASP A 149 -25.60 3.68 -11.01
C ASP A 149 -25.22 2.28 -10.45
N VAL A 150 -25.63 2.03 -9.21
CA VAL A 150 -25.62 0.67 -8.66
C VAL A 150 -26.53 -0.22 -9.50
N VAL A 151 -25.98 -1.26 -10.10
CA VAL A 151 -26.73 -2.23 -10.93
C VAL A 151 -27.08 -3.51 -10.16
N ALA A 152 -26.34 -3.82 -9.11
CA ALA A 152 -26.65 -4.94 -8.21
C ALA A 152 -25.99 -4.74 -6.85
N ALA A 153 -26.64 -5.22 -5.81
CA ALA A 153 -26.08 -5.35 -4.48
C ALA A 153 -26.63 -6.60 -3.82
N GLY A 154 -25.86 -7.21 -2.91
CA GLY A 154 -26.28 -8.39 -2.21
C GLY A 154 -25.21 -8.91 -1.25
N GLN A 155 -25.45 -10.10 -0.72
CA GLN A 155 -24.58 -10.78 0.22
C GLN A 155 -23.73 -11.82 -0.52
N CYS A 156 -22.43 -11.87 -0.18
CA CYS A 156 -21.49 -12.86 -0.74
C CYS A 156 -20.61 -13.52 0.35
N GLY A 157 -20.96 -13.33 1.60
CA GLY A 157 -20.41 -13.96 2.81
C GLY A 157 -21.39 -13.81 3.94
N GLU A 158 -21.15 -14.37 5.13
CA GLU A 158 -22.05 -14.23 6.28
C GLU A 158 -22.24 -12.76 6.64
N ASP A 159 -21.13 -12.01 6.78
CA ASP A 159 -21.09 -10.57 7.04
C ASP A 159 -20.39 -9.81 5.92
N VAL A 160 -20.36 -10.35 4.70
CA VAL A 160 -19.76 -9.70 3.54
C VAL A 160 -20.80 -9.43 2.47
N TYR A 161 -20.84 -8.18 2.03
CA TYR A 161 -21.78 -7.66 1.05
C TYR A 161 -21.04 -7.11 -0.14
N TYR A 162 -21.69 -7.09 -1.29
CA TYR A 162 -21.14 -6.48 -2.50
C TYR A 162 -22.06 -5.38 -3.05
N ILE A 163 -21.43 -4.43 -3.71
CA ILE A 163 -22.09 -3.45 -4.57
C ILE A 163 -21.41 -3.52 -5.95
N ARG A 164 -22.19 -3.69 -6.99
CA ARG A 164 -21.73 -3.67 -8.37
C ARG A 164 -22.27 -2.45 -9.09
N TYR A 165 -21.38 -1.74 -9.78
CA TYR A 165 -21.66 -0.50 -10.48
C TYR A 165 -21.71 -0.71 -12.00
N ALA A 166 -22.45 0.15 -12.73
CA ALA A 166 -22.64 0.05 -14.17
C ALA A 166 -21.34 0.20 -14.97
N ASP A 167 -20.36 0.91 -14.44
CA ASP A 167 -19.05 1.10 -15.05
C ASP A 167 -18.12 -0.13 -14.96
N GLY A 168 -18.55 -1.18 -14.25
CA GLY A 168 -17.82 -2.44 -14.08
C GLY A 168 -17.01 -2.54 -12.80
N HIS A 169 -17.15 -1.58 -11.87
CA HIS A 169 -16.53 -1.66 -10.55
C HIS A 169 -17.37 -2.51 -9.59
N VAL A 170 -16.68 -3.21 -8.69
CA VAL A 170 -17.28 -3.97 -7.59
C VAL A 170 -16.63 -3.56 -6.28
N LEU A 171 -17.46 -3.26 -5.29
CA LEU A 171 -17.05 -3.03 -3.91
C LEU A 171 -17.48 -4.22 -3.05
N LEU A 172 -16.54 -4.82 -2.33
CA LEU A 172 -16.82 -5.77 -1.25
C LEU A 172 -16.62 -5.09 0.10
N GLN A 173 -17.60 -5.17 0.97
CA GLN A 173 -17.60 -4.53 2.29
C GLN A 173 -18.12 -5.48 3.38
N GLY A 174 -17.72 -5.23 4.62
CA GLY A 174 -18.11 -6.05 5.77
C GLY A 174 -16.90 -6.68 6.44
N SER A 175 -17.07 -7.85 7.04
CA SER A 175 -16.01 -8.53 7.79
C SER A 175 -16.05 -10.04 7.63
N GLY A 176 -14.88 -10.68 7.87
CA GLY A 176 -14.76 -12.13 7.81
C GLY A 176 -14.53 -12.68 6.40
N ALA A 177 -15.18 -13.77 6.05
CA ALA A 177 -14.97 -14.52 4.83
C ALA A 177 -16.11 -14.37 3.82
N THR A 178 -15.78 -14.30 2.53
CA THR A 178 -16.79 -14.56 1.49
C THR A 178 -17.10 -16.04 1.41
N TYR A 179 -18.27 -16.40 0.85
CA TYR A 179 -18.63 -17.79 0.64
C TYR A 179 -17.68 -18.50 -0.31
N ASP A 180 -17.50 -19.79 -0.10
CA ASP A 180 -16.85 -20.70 -1.05
C ASP A 180 -17.88 -21.13 -2.11
N TYR A 181 -17.57 -20.91 -3.38
CA TYR A 181 -18.41 -21.29 -4.51
C TYR A 181 -17.74 -22.43 -5.30
N SER A 182 -18.54 -23.04 -6.18
CA SER A 182 -18.04 -24.06 -7.10
C SER A 182 -17.90 -23.50 -8.51
N ASP A 183 -16.86 -23.93 -9.22
CA ASP A 183 -16.67 -23.65 -10.63
C ASP A 183 -17.39 -24.67 -11.55
N GLU A 184 -17.71 -25.84 -11.04
CA GLU A 184 -18.32 -26.95 -11.78
C GLU A 184 -19.81 -27.15 -11.44
N SER A 185 -20.19 -26.94 -10.18
CA SER A 185 -21.56 -27.16 -9.69
C SER A 185 -22.20 -25.88 -9.14
N THR A 186 -23.43 -25.99 -8.70
CA THR A 186 -24.14 -24.91 -7.96
C THR A 186 -23.91 -25.07 -6.45
N PRO A 187 -23.86 -23.98 -5.69
CA PRO A 187 -24.03 -22.58 -6.15
C PRO A 187 -22.77 -22.00 -6.79
N LYS A 188 -22.95 -21.30 -7.90
CA LYS A 188 -21.92 -20.46 -8.51
C LYS A 188 -21.89 -19.10 -7.85
N SER A 189 -20.72 -18.43 -7.88
CA SER A 189 -20.58 -17.06 -7.43
C SER A 189 -21.53 -16.13 -8.19
N VAL A 190 -21.98 -15.10 -7.49
CA VAL A 190 -22.72 -13.97 -8.07
C VAL A 190 -21.89 -13.20 -9.11
N PHE A 191 -20.60 -13.41 -9.17
CA PHE A 191 -19.67 -12.81 -10.14
C PHE A 191 -19.19 -13.81 -11.22
N TYR A 192 -19.66 -15.05 -11.17
CA TYR A 192 -19.23 -16.08 -12.10
C TYR A 192 -19.40 -15.67 -13.56
N ASN A 193 -18.30 -15.70 -14.33
CA ASN A 193 -18.28 -15.45 -15.77
C ASN A 193 -18.90 -14.06 -16.17
N MET A 194 -18.58 -13.02 -15.37
CA MET A 194 -19.04 -11.66 -15.62
C MET A 194 -17.95 -10.84 -16.32
N PRO A 195 -17.97 -10.74 -17.65
CA PRO A 195 -16.99 -9.96 -18.41
C PRO A 195 -17.13 -8.43 -18.20
N GLU A 196 -18.26 -7.96 -17.69
CA GLU A 196 -18.50 -6.57 -17.37
C GLU A 196 -17.70 -6.08 -16.16
N ILE A 197 -17.22 -6.97 -15.28
CA ILE A 197 -16.39 -6.59 -14.14
C ILE A 197 -14.98 -6.21 -14.63
N LYS A 198 -14.54 -4.99 -14.26
CA LYS A 198 -13.25 -4.42 -14.63
C LYS A 198 -12.29 -4.30 -13.46
N SER A 199 -12.82 -3.92 -12.30
CA SER A 199 -12.02 -3.79 -11.09
C SER A 199 -12.81 -4.11 -9.83
N VAL A 200 -12.09 -4.47 -8.76
CA VAL A 200 -12.67 -4.82 -7.47
C VAL A 200 -11.93 -4.08 -6.36
N ILE A 201 -12.68 -3.54 -5.42
CA ILE A 201 -12.16 -3.00 -4.16
C ILE A 201 -12.68 -3.86 -3.02
N VAL A 202 -11.76 -4.43 -2.23
CA VAL A 202 -12.08 -5.19 -1.03
C VAL A 202 -11.74 -4.34 0.18
N GLN A 203 -12.72 -4.04 1.03
CA GLN A 203 -12.52 -3.22 2.22
C GLN A 203 -11.84 -3.99 3.36
N GLU A 204 -11.23 -3.24 4.27
CA GLU A 204 -10.68 -3.77 5.51
C GLU A 204 -11.75 -4.47 6.35
N GLY A 205 -11.33 -5.51 7.06
CA GLY A 205 -12.22 -6.41 7.82
C GLY A 205 -12.48 -7.74 7.12
N ILE A 206 -12.33 -7.80 5.79
CA ILE A 206 -12.45 -9.06 5.04
C ILE A 206 -11.13 -9.83 5.18
N THR A 207 -11.21 -11.08 5.63
CA THR A 207 -10.04 -11.92 5.97
C THR A 207 -9.81 -13.05 4.99
N LYS A 208 -10.85 -13.47 4.26
CA LYS A 208 -10.76 -14.51 3.23
C LYS A 208 -11.62 -14.14 2.03
N LEU A 209 -11.07 -14.31 0.84
CA LEU A 209 -11.83 -14.38 -0.40
C LEU A 209 -12.00 -15.86 -0.79
N GLY A 210 -13.24 -16.32 -0.82
CA GLY A 210 -13.60 -17.73 -1.00
C GLY A 210 -13.33 -18.30 -2.40
N ASN A 211 -13.58 -19.59 -2.54
CA ASN A 211 -13.34 -20.32 -3.77
C ASN A 211 -14.18 -19.78 -4.93
N ALA A 212 -13.59 -19.72 -6.12
CA ALA A 212 -14.22 -19.38 -7.40
C ALA A 212 -15.03 -18.06 -7.40
N LEU A 213 -14.75 -17.14 -6.47
CA LEU A 213 -15.52 -15.88 -6.30
C LEU A 213 -15.58 -15.08 -7.60
N PHE A 214 -14.44 -14.86 -8.27
CA PHE A 214 -14.32 -14.10 -9.53
C PHE A 214 -13.90 -15.00 -10.71
N TYR A 215 -14.30 -16.26 -10.66
CA TYR A 215 -13.94 -17.23 -11.70
C TYR A 215 -14.50 -16.80 -13.06
N ARG A 216 -13.62 -16.72 -14.07
CA ARG A 216 -13.93 -16.27 -15.45
C ARG A 216 -14.33 -14.80 -15.60
N CYS A 217 -13.94 -13.93 -14.70
CA CYS A 217 -14.09 -12.47 -14.90
C CYS A 217 -12.97 -11.98 -15.83
N GLN A 218 -13.08 -12.22 -17.13
CA GLN A 218 -12.00 -12.07 -18.11
C GLN A 218 -11.50 -10.62 -18.27
N ASN A 219 -12.35 -9.62 -18.01
CA ASN A 219 -12.01 -8.21 -18.14
C ASN A 219 -11.64 -7.56 -16.80
N MET A 220 -11.62 -8.31 -15.70
CA MET A 220 -11.21 -7.82 -14.39
C MET A 220 -9.70 -7.65 -14.33
N GLN A 221 -9.20 -6.42 -14.53
CA GLN A 221 -7.77 -6.15 -14.64
C GLN A 221 -7.09 -5.90 -13.29
N THR A 222 -7.81 -5.30 -12.34
CA THR A 222 -7.25 -4.87 -11.06
C THR A 222 -8.11 -5.27 -9.87
N ILE A 223 -7.46 -5.52 -8.74
CA ILE A 223 -8.12 -5.69 -7.45
C ILE A 223 -7.28 -5.04 -6.35
N SER A 224 -7.95 -4.29 -5.47
CA SER A 224 -7.34 -3.78 -4.23
C SER A 224 -7.69 -4.72 -3.09
N LEU A 225 -6.68 -5.32 -2.48
CA LEU A 225 -6.82 -6.25 -1.36
C LEU A 225 -6.53 -5.56 -0.02
N PRO A 226 -7.31 -5.82 1.04
CA PRO A 226 -7.11 -5.22 2.36
C PRO A 226 -5.92 -5.84 3.10
N SER A 227 -5.39 -5.09 4.06
CA SER A 227 -4.30 -5.58 4.92
C SER A 227 -4.74 -6.73 5.85
N THR A 228 -6.04 -6.85 6.11
CA THR A 228 -6.66 -7.90 6.93
C THR A 228 -6.77 -9.25 6.22
N LEU A 229 -6.54 -9.30 4.90
CA LEU A 229 -6.71 -10.54 4.12
C LEU A 229 -5.61 -11.56 4.44
N THR A 230 -6.00 -12.75 4.79
CA THR A 230 -5.10 -13.88 5.14
C THR A 230 -5.20 -15.06 4.18
N GLU A 231 -6.28 -15.19 3.41
CA GLU A 231 -6.51 -16.32 2.52
C GLU A 231 -7.15 -15.92 1.19
N LEU A 232 -6.57 -16.44 0.09
CA LEU A 232 -7.18 -16.51 -1.24
C LEU A 232 -7.65 -17.94 -1.51
N GLY A 233 -8.90 -18.08 -1.94
CA GLY A 233 -9.53 -19.37 -2.22
C GLY A 233 -9.09 -20.02 -3.54
N TYR A 234 -9.52 -21.27 -3.72
CA TYR A 234 -9.30 -22.06 -4.92
C TYR A 234 -9.96 -21.40 -6.14
N ARG A 235 -9.22 -21.32 -7.27
CA ARG A 235 -9.69 -20.79 -8.57
C ARG A 235 -10.31 -19.38 -8.49
N ILE A 236 -10.00 -18.59 -7.49
CA ILE A 236 -10.69 -17.32 -7.24
C ILE A 236 -10.65 -16.36 -8.43
N PHE A 237 -9.50 -16.27 -9.13
CA PHE A 237 -9.32 -15.41 -10.31
C PHE A 237 -9.03 -16.18 -11.58
N ALA A 238 -9.16 -17.50 -11.55
CA ALA A 238 -8.86 -18.35 -12.70
C ALA A 238 -9.76 -18.04 -13.90
N GLN A 239 -9.18 -18.03 -15.10
CA GLN A 239 -9.91 -17.60 -16.29
C GLN A 239 -10.52 -18.75 -17.11
N GLY A 240 -10.08 -19.97 -16.88
CA GLY A 240 -10.60 -21.14 -17.60
C GLY A 240 -10.28 -22.47 -16.94
N SER A 241 -10.84 -23.54 -17.48
CA SER A 241 -10.60 -24.92 -17.05
C SER A 241 -9.70 -25.72 -18.00
N GLY A 242 -9.35 -25.17 -19.15
CA GLY A 242 -8.53 -25.84 -20.17
C GLY A 242 -7.67 -24.87 -20.97
N GLY A 243 -6.81 -25.41 -21.83
CA GLY A 243 -5.88 -24.63 -22.66
C GLY A 243 -4.56 -24.28 -21.96
N PHE A 244 -3.60 -23.81 -22.76
CA PHE A 244 -2.22 -23.57 -22.34
C PHE A 244 -1.79 -22.11 -22.55
N GLN A 245 -2.72 -21.16 -22.45
CA GLN A 245 -2.46 -19.73 -22.59
C GLN A 245 -3.31 -18.93 -21.63
N SER A 246 -2.90 -17.69 -21.36
CA SER A 246 -3.70 -16.73 -20.60
C SER A 246 -4.94 -16.31 -21.38
N TYR A 247 -6.06 -16.14 -20.70
CA TYR A 247 -7.35 -15.78 -21.28
C TYR A 247 -7.87 -14.39 -20.86
N GLY A 248 -7.06 -13.59 -20.18
CA GLY A 248 -7.51 -12.29 -19.65
C GLY A 248 -7.36 -12.22 -18.13
N GLY A 249 -8.26 -11.48 -17.49
CA GLY A 249 -8.24 -11.29 -16.04
C GLY A 249 -7.14 -10.35 -15.57
N LEU A 250 -6.72 -10.54 -14.33
CA LEU A 250 -5.78 -9.65 -13.65
C LEU A 250 -4.49 -9.43 -14.44
N THR A 251 -4.11 -8.16 -14.56
CA THR A 251 -2.82 -7.71 -15.09
C THR A 251 -1.86 -7.33 -13.99
N GLU A 252 -2.38 -6.94 -12.82
CA GLU A 252 -1.65 -6.51 -11.66
C GLU A 252 -2.27 -7.12 -10.40
N LEU A 253 -1.43 -7.53 -9.45
CA LEU A 253 -1.87 -8.01 -8.14
C LEU A 253 -0.79 -7.73 -7.09
N THR A 254 -1.17 -7.02 -6.05
CA THR A 254 -0.36 -6.87 -4.84
C THR A 254 -0.96 -7.72 -3.72
N LEU A 255 -0.24 -8.71 -3.28
CA LEU A 255 -0.63 -9.53 -2.13
C LEU A 255 -0.29 -8.78 -0.83
N PRO A 256 -1.23 -8.70 0.14
CA PRO A 256 -0.95 -8.04 1.41
C PRO A 256 0.09 -8.84 2.22
N ALA A 257 0.94 -8.15 2.98
CA ALA A 257 2.00 -8.76 3.77
C ALA A 257 1.49 -9.77 4.83
N GLY A 258 0.21 -9.69 5.19
CA GLY A 258 -0.46 -10.56 6.17
C GLY A 258 -0.96 -11.88 5.59
N ILE A 259 -0.93 -12.07 4.26
CA ILE A 259 -1.48 -13.26 3.63
C ILE A 259 -0.72 -14.52 4.02
N GLN A 260 -1.42 -15.63 4.26
CA GLN A 260 -0.88 -16.88 4.78
C GLN A 260 -1.15 -18.06 3.85
N LYS A 261 -2.29 -18.04 3.16
CA LYS A 261 -2.71 -19.14 2.28
C LYS A 261 -3.11 -18.65 0.90
N LEU A 262 -2.57 -19.32 -0.12
CA LEU A 262 -2.87 -19.12 -1.54
C LEU A 262 -3.50 -20.41 -2.10
N GLY A 263 -4.75 -20.31 -2.50
CA GLY A 263 -5.53 -21.45 -3.00
C GLY A 263 -5.07 -21.98 -4.34
N GLY A 264 -5.35 -23.22 -4.60
CA GLY A 264 -4.98 -23.90 -5.83
C GLY A 264 -5.62 -23.27 -7.06
N ASN A 265 -4.86 -23.17 -8.15
CA ASN A 265 -5.32 -22.52 -9.39
C ASN A 265 -5.80 -21.05 -9.21
N ALA A 266 -5.51 -20.39 -8.10
CA ALA A 266 -6.12 -19.09 -7.78
C ALA A 266 -5.89 -18.04 -8.87
N LEU A 267 -4.71 -18.01 -9.47
CA LEU A 267 -4.32 -17.06 -10.53
C LEU A 267 -4.17 -17.74 -11.91
N ARG A 268 -4.66 -18.97 -12.06
CA ARG A 268 -4.47 -19.72 -13.30
C ARG A 268 -4.97 -18.95 -14.51
N GLN A 269 -4.14 -18.88 -15.56
CA GLN A 269 -4.46 -18.27 -16.87
C GLN A 269 -4.73 -16.76 -16.82
N THR A 270 -4.30 -16.05 -15.78
CA THR A 270 -4.36 -14.58 -15.72
C THR A 270 -3.26 -13.94 -16.54
N ASN A 271 -3.38 -12.63 -16.75
CA ASN A 271 -2.43 -11.80 -17.50
C ASN A 271 -1.40 -11.07 -16.63
N ILE A 272 -1.24 -11.45 -15.37
CA ILE A 272 -0.25 -10.82 -14.49
C ILE A 272 1.16 -10.94 -15.09
N THR A 273 1.95 -9.88 -14.95
CA THR A 273 3.31 -9.81 -15.47
C THR A 273 4.38 -9.99 -14.40
N GLU A 274 4.03 -9.67 -13.16
CA GLU A 274 4.91 -9.80 -12.01
C GLU A 274 4.13 -10.15 -10.74
N LEU A 275 4.79 -10.80 -9.79
CA LEU A 275 4.21 -11.09 -8.48
C LEU A 275 5.29 -11.20 -7.41
N VAL A 276 5.03 -10.57 -6.25
CA VAL A 276 5.75 -10.82 -5.01
C VAL A 276 4.88 -11.71 -4.11
N ILE A 277 5.43 -12.83 -3.66
CA ILE A 277 4.77 -13.74 -2.71
C ILE A 277 5.35 -13.45 -1.33
N PRO A 278 4.55 -12.89 -0.39
CA PRO A 278 5.04 -12.44 0.89
C PRO A 278 5.58 -13.56 1.79
N ALA A 279 6.47 -13.19 2.72
CA ALA A 279 7.16 -14.14 3.61
C ALA A 279 6.23 -14.89 4.57
N ARG A 280 5.05 -14.35 4.89
CA ARG A 280 4.06 -15.01 5.76
C ARG A 280 3.29 -16.13 5.09
N VAL A 281 3.37 -16.25 3.77
CA VAL A 281 2.73 -17.36 3.05
C VAL A 281 3.38 -18.67 3.45
N SER A 282 2.59 -19.53 4.06
CA SER A 282 2.99 -20.86 4.54
C SER A 282 2.29 -22.01 3.80
N VAL A 283 1.24 -21.70 3.04
CA VAL A 283 0.50 -22.65 2.22
C VAL A 283 0.30 -22.08 0.82
N ILE A 284 0.81 -22.79 -0.18
CA ILE A 284 0.52 -22.56 -1.60
C ILE A 284 0.03 -23.89 -2.15
N GLU A 285 -1.25 -23.92 -2.50
CA GLU A 285 -1.87 -25.09 -3.09
C GLU A 285 -1.46 -25.27 -4.56
N ASP A 286 -1.71 -26.43 -5.13
CA ASP A 286 -1.24 -26.80 -6.47
C ASP A 286 -1.76 -25.87 -7.58
N TYR A 287 -0.93 -25.66 -8.62
CA TYR A 287 -1.26 -24.89 -9.81
C TYR A 287 -1.53 -23.38 -9.58
N PHE A 288 -1.11 -22.79 -8.49
CA PHE A 288 -1.45 -21.42 -8.10
C PHE A 288 -1.31 -20.40 -9.24
N LEU A 289 -0.19 -20.40 -9.97
CA LEU A 289 0.13 -19.51 -11.08
C LEU A 289 0.15 -20.21 -12.45
N SER A 290 -0.40 -21.42 -12.52
CA SER A 290 -0.27 -22.23 -13.75
C SER A 290 -0.79 -21.51 -15.00
N THR A 291 -0.07 -21.65 -16.11
CA THR A 291 -0.47 -21.12 -17.43
C THR A 291 -0.61 -19.58 -17.47
N CYS A 292 0.10 -18.84 -16.59
CA CYS A 292 0.22 -17.39 -16.68
C CYS A 292 1.27 -17.04 -17.74
N THR A 293 0.92 -17.12 -19.02
CA THR A 293 1.88 -16.97 -20.14
C THR A 293 2.41 -15.55 -20.35
N LYS A 294 1.97 -14.58 -19.54
CA LYS A 294 2.48 -13.19 -19.52
C LYS A 294 3.39 -12.92 -18.33
N LEU A 295 3.45 -13.84 -17.35
CA LEU A 295 4.23 -13.68 -16.12
C LEU A 295 5.72 -13.72 -16.44
N LYS A 296 6.45 -12.64 -16.14
CA LYS A 296 7.88 -12.49 -16.41
C LYS A 296 8.74 -12.56 -15.16
N THR A 297 8.23 -12.04 -14.06
CA THR A 297 9.02 -11.88 -12.83
C THR A 297 8.25 -12.35 -11.61
N VAL A 298 8.88 -13.21 -10.82
CA VAL A 298 8.37 -13.61 -9.52
C VAL A 298 9.45 -13.47 -8.46
N ARG A 299 9.10 -12.83 -7.34
CA ARG A 299 9.90 -12.85 -6.12
C ARG A 299 9.15 -13.64 -5.04
N ALA A 300 9.69 -14.78 -4.65
CA ALA A 300 9.11 -15.66 -3.65
C ALA A 300 9.83 -15.49 -2.31
N GLU A 301 9.17 -14.85 -1.34
CA GLU A 301 9.66 -14.70 0.04
C GLU A 301 9.09 -15.77 0.98
N SER A 302 8.14 -16.56 0.49
CA SER A 302 7.44 -17.62 1.22
C SER A 302 8.35 -18.77 1.63
N SER A 303 7.93 -19.49 2.67
CA SER A 303 8.62 -20.73 3.12
C SER A 303 8.38 -21.94 2.21
N VAL A 304 7.41 -21.87 1.31
CA VAL A 304 6.98 -23.00 0.44
C VAL A 304 6.73 -22.49 -0.98
N LEU A 305 7.03 -23.32 -1.96
CA LEU A 305 6.57 -23.22 -3.35
C LEU A 305 5.72 -24.44 -3.68
N GLY A 306 4.50 -24.23 -4.20
CA GLY A 306 3.52 -25.29 -4.45
C GLY A 306 3.85 -26.17 -5.65
N SER A 307 3.17 -27.33 -5.74
CA SER A 307 3.30 -28.23 -6.89
C SER A 307 2.65 -27.60 -8.14
N PHE A 308 3.25 -27.85 -9.31
CA PHE A 308 2.78 -27.32 -10.60
C PHE A 308 2.60 -25.79 -10.63
N MET A 309 3.25 -25.08 -9.70
CA MET A 309 2.97 -23.68 -9.42
C MET A 309 3.11 -22.79 -10.65
N PHE A 310 4.19 -22.95 -11.43
CA PHE A 310 4.52 -22.17 -12.62
C PHE A 310 4.36 -22.96 -13.93
N VAL A 311 3.71 -24.09 -13.90
CA VAL A 311 3.58 -24.93 -15.10
C VAL A 311 2.95 -24.13 -16.25
N TRP A 312 3.60 -24.14 -17.43
CA TRP A 312 3.21 -23.36 -18.61
C TRP A 312 3.33 -21.82 -18.44
N CYS A 313 4.14 -21.32 -17.52
CA CYS A 313 4.54 -19.91 -17.48
C CYS A 313 5.68 -19.65 -18.48
N SER A 314 5.39 -19.75 -19.77
CA SER A 314 6.42 -19.72 -20.84
C SER A 314 7.22 -18.42 -20.91
N ALA A 315 6.67 -17.29 -20.44
CA ALA A 315 7.36 -16.01 -20.41
C ALA A 315 8.13 -15.73 -19.12
N LEU A 316 8.16 -16.66 -18.14
CA LEU A 316 8.86 -16.45 -16.87
C LEU A 316 10.38 -16.43 -17.11
N GLU A 317 10.97 -15.25 -16.91
CA GLU A 317 12.39 -14.97 -17.09
C GLU A 317 13.14 -14.90 -15.75
N ASN A 318 12.50 -14.28 -14.76
CA ASN A 318 13.13 -13.93 -13.49
C ASN A 318 12.39 -14.60 -12.32
N LEU A 319 13.02 -15.57 -11.71
CA LEU A 319 12.54 -16.19 -10.47
C LEU A 319 13.58 -15.96 -9.37
N THR A 320 13.22 -15.11 -8.39
CA THR A 320 14.01 -14.89 -7.19
C THR A 320 13.39 -15.61 -6.02
N ILE A 321 14.17 -16.43 -5.31
CA ILE A 321 13.75 -17.22 -4.16
C ILE A 321 14.54 -16.75 -2.94
N SER A 322 13.81 -16.35 -1.90
CA SER A 322 14.38 -15.89 -0.64
C SER A 322 14.95 -17.05 0.18
N VAL A 323 15.84 -16.74 1.12
CA VAL A 323 16.41 -17.68 2.10
C VAL A 323 15.35 -18.32 3.01
N ASN A 324 14.15 -17.77 3.06
CA ASN A 324 13.04 -18.32 3.86
C ASN A 324 12.49 -19.62 3.30
N CYS A 325 12.70 -19.88 2.01
CA CYS A 325 12.14 -21.06 1.34
C CYS A 325 12.75 -22.36 1.88
N LYS A 326 11.89 -23.29 2.28
CA LYS A 326 12.25 -24.59 2.88
C LYS A 326 11.84 -25.79 2.03
N THR A 327 10.78 -25.63 1.24
CA THR A 327 10.22 -26.75 0.47
C THR A 327 9.75 -26.35 -0.90
N PHE A 328 10.02 -27.18 -1.89
CA PHE A 328 9.47 -27.10 -3.23
C PHE A 328 8.42 -28.18 -3.46
N GLY A 329 7.41 -27.84 -4.25
CA GLY A 329 6.46 -28.80 -4.80
C GLY A 329 6.99 -29.51 -6.04
N SER A 330 6.25 -30.53 -6.47
CA SER A 330 6.56 -31.31 -7.68
C SER A 330 6.22 -30.50 -8.95
N ASN A 331 6.99 -30.69 -10.01
CA ASN A 331 6.71 -30.21 -11.37
C ASN A 331 6.49 -28.67 -11.47
N MET A 332 7.05 -27.91 -10.54
CA MET A 332 6.71 -26.50 -10.42
C MET A 332 7.16 -25.64 -11.59
N LEU A 333 8.20 -26.05 -12.34
CA LEU A 333 8.79 -25.31 -13.46
C LEU A 333 8.58 -25.93 -14.84
N SER A 334 7.68 -26.93 -14.96
CA SER A 334 7.43 -27.56 -16.24
C SER A 334 6.95 -26.55 -17.29
N TYR A 335 7.57 -26.54 -18.45
CA TYR A 335 7.27 -25.63 -19.57
C TYR A 335 7.47 -24.14 -19.26
N CYS A 336 8.43 -23.80 -18.38
CA CYS A 336 8.91 -22.42 -18.19
C CYS A 336 10.06 -22.15 -19.19
N GLU A 337 9.72 -21.96 -20.47
CA GLU A 337 10.68 -21.97 -21.58
C GLU A 337 11.68 -20.82 -21.55
N SER A 338 11.30 -19.67 -20.97
CA SER A 338 12.17 -18.50 -20.86
C SER A 338 13.04 -18.47 -19.60
N LEU A 339 12.80 -19.40 -18.62
CA LEU A 339 13.53 -19.40 -17.36
C LEU A 339 14.84 -20.18 -17.49
N THR A 340 15.94 -19.47 -17.71
CA THR A 340 17.28 -20.04 -17.85
C THR A 340 18.09 -20.03 -16.55
N ALA A 341 17.72 -19.17 -15.61
CA ALA A 341 18.38 -19.08 -14.31
C ALA A 341 17.40 -18.78 -13.18
N ILE A 342 17.70 -19.30 -12.00
CA ILE A 342 17.05 -18.92 -10.73
C ILE A 342 18.05 -18.09 -9.93
N THR A 343 17.57 -17.06 -9.25
CA THR A 343 18.33 -16.35 -8.23
C THR A 343 17.86 -16.79 -6.85
N TYR A 344 18.76 -17.38 -6.06
CA TYR A 344 18.55 -17.71 -4.67
C TYR A 344 19.32 -16.78 -3.76
N GLU A 345 18.66 -16.13 -2.82
CA GLU A 345 19.26 -15.11 -1.94
C GLU A 345 20.05 -15.67 -0.76
N GLY A 346 20.27 -16.99 -0.73
CA GLY A 346 21.08 -17.69 0.25
C GLY A 346 22.34 -18.30 -0.34
N THR A 347 23.06 -19.04 0.50
CA THR A 347 24.26 -19.78 0.13
C THR A 347 23.92 -21.08 -0.60
N LYS A 348 24.91 -21.69 -1.27
CA LYS A 348 24.80 -23.03 -1.86
C LYS A 348 24.42 -24.09 -0.84
N GLU A 349 24.96 -23.99 0.37
CA GLU A 349 24.61 -24.90 1.47
C GLU A 349 23.11 -24.77 1.83
N GLN A 350 22.62 -23.55 1.96
CA GLN A 350 21.21 -23.28 2.23
C GLN A 350 20.30 -23.74 1.09
N TRP A 351 20.73 -23.59 -0.17
CA TRP A 351 20.01 -24.13 -1.32
C TRP A 351 19.90 -25.66 -1.27
N ASN A 352 20.98 -26.33 -0.91
CA ASN A 352 20.99 -27.79 -0.77
C ASN A 352 20.10 -28.29 0.37
N ALA A 353 19.92 -27.47 1.42
CA ALA A 353 19.05 -27.78 2.55
C ALA A 353 17.55 -27.65 2.23
N ILE A 354 17.16 -27.00 1.11
CA ILE A 354 15.76 -26.94 0.69
C ILE A 354 15.28 -28.36 0.34
N THR A 355 14.16 -28.79 0.92
CA THR A 355 13.52 -30.06 0.57
C THR A 355 12.91 -29.95 -0.83
N LYS A 356 13.42 -30.75 -1.76
CA LYS A 356 13.00 -30.76 -3.16
C LYS A 356 12.66 -32.18 -3.57
N PRO A 357 11.47 -32.45 -4.15
CA PRO A 357 11.20 -33.77 -4.80
C PRO A 357 12.08 -33.87 -6.05
N THR A 358 12.39 -35.11 -6.45
CA THR A 358 13.25 -35.36 -7.63
C THR A 358 12.72 -34.72 -8.92
N ASN A 359 11.41 -34.60 -9.03
CA ASN A 359 10.69 -34.02 -10.17
C ASN A 359 10.26 -32.55 -9.94
N TRP A 360 10.95 -31.77 -9.09
CA TRP A 360 10.55 -30.39 -8.79
C TRP A 360 10.53 -29.47 -10.02
N MET A 361 11.36 -29.73 -11.02
CA MET A 361 11.41 -28.94 -12.25
C MET A 361 10.40 -29.40 -13.29
N THR A 362 10.22 -30.70 -13.50
CA THR A 362 9.34 -31.25 -14.54
C THR A 362 8.90 -32.68 -14.23
N SER A 363 7.81 -33.09 -14.85
CA SER A 363 7.34 -34.49 -14.87
C SER A 363 7.95 -35.33 -16.00
N ASP A 364 8.73 -34.74 -16.89
CA ASP A 364 9.31 -35.45 -18.05
C ASP A 364 10.45 -36.39 -17.62
N ALA A 365 10.12 -37.66 -17.46
CA ALA A 365 11.08 -38.66 -17.09
C ALA A 365 12.17 -38.92 -18.17
N LYS A 366 11.92 -38.52 -19.43
CA LYS A 366 12.92 -38.65 -20.50
C LYS A 366 14.06 -37.64 -20.33
N ASN A 367 13.78 -36.48 -19.74
CA ASN A 367 14.75 -35.46 -19.45
C ASN A 367 15.25 -35.54 -18.00
N ASN A 368 15.19 -36.69 -17.35
CA ASN A 368 15.60 -36.87 -15.95
C ASN A 368 15.02 -35.78 -15.00
N TYR A 369 13.75 -35.43 -15.24
CA TYR A 369 13.02 -34.39 -14.49
C TYR A 369 13.63 -32.97 -14.62
N HIS A 370 14.54 -32.74 -15.55
CA HIS A 370 15.00 -31.40 -15.90
C HIS A 370 14.07 -30.75 -16.93
N ASN A 371 13.73 -29.47 -16.77
CA ASN A 371 12.79 -28.78 -17.66
C ASN A 371 13.38 -28.45 -19.05
N GLY A 372 14.65 -28.74 -19.29
CA GLY A 372 15.36 -28.49 -20.55
C GLY A 372 15.84 -27.04 -20.73
N TYR A 373 15.30 -26.09 -19.99
CA TYR A 373 15.60 -24.65 -20.16
C TYR A 373 16.47 -24.10 -19.03
N LEU A 374 16.22 -24.49 -17.78
CA LEU A 374 16.94 -24.00 -16.61
C LEU A 374 18.40 -24.52 -16.63
N GLN A 375 19.36 -23.61 -16.71
CA GLN A 375 20.77 -23.93 -16.82
C GLN A 375 21.58 -23.53 -15.58
N ARG A 376 21.06 -22.63 -14.76
CA ARG A 376 21.82 -21.99 -13.70
C ARG A 376 20.99 -21.70 -12.45
N ILE A 377 21.61 -21.84 -11.29
CA ILE A 377 21.07 -21.41 -10.00
C ILE A 377 22.12 -20.52 -9.36
N ASN A 378 21.86 -19.22 -9.29
CA ASN A 378 22.75 -18.24 -8.68
C ASN A 378 22.50 -18.20 -7.16
N CYS A 379 23.54 -18.37 -6.35
CA CYS A 379 23.56 -18.19 -4.91
C CYS A 379 24.49 -17.03 -4.53
N VAL A 380 24.44 -16.56 -3.30
CA VAL A 380 25.29 -15.43 -2.87
C VAL A 380 26.78 -15.79 -2.82
N ASP A 381 27.12 -17.06 -2.74
CA ASP A 381 28.49 -17.61 -2.64
C ASP A 381 28.91 -18.41 -3.87
N GLY A 382 28.25 -18.22 -5.01
CA GLY A 382 28.55 -18.87 -6.29
C GLY A 382 27.30 -19.39 -6.99
N ALA A 383 27.44 -20.41 -7.84
CA ALA A 383 26.31 -20.93 -8.57
C ALA A 383 26.37 -22.47 -8.71
N PHE A 384 25.22 -23.04 -9.05
CA PHE A 384 25.12 -24.39 -9.65
C PHE A 384 24.84 -24.23 -11.13
N VAL A 385 25.49 -25.06 -11.95
CA VAL A 385 25.30 -25.14 -13.38
C VAL A 385 24.83 -26.55 -13.75
N TRP A 386 23.89 -26.63 -14.69
CA TRP A 386 23.39 -27.90 -15.16
C TRP A 386 24.41 -28.59 -16.08
N ASP A 387 24.80 -29.80 -15.72
CA ASP A 387 25.61 -30.68 -16.56
C ASP A 387 24.70 -31.62 -17.34
N SER A 388 24.46 -31.31 -18.61
CA SER A 388 23.58 -32.06 -19.49
C SER A 388 24.12 -33.43 -19.88
N GLU A 389 25.46 -33.64 -19.80
CA GLU A 389 26.07 -34.95 -20.11
C GLU A 389 25.83 -35.97 -19.01
N ASN A 390 25.88 -35.50 -17.73
CA ASN A 390 25.70 -36.36 -16.57
C ASN A 390 24.33 -36.22 -15.92
N ASN A 391 23.48 -35.29 -16.40
CA ASN A 391 22.16 -34.99 -15.87
C ASN A 391 22.16 -34.64 -14.35
N VAL A 392 23.08 -33.80 -13.94
CA VAL A 392 23.25 -33.37 -12.55
C VAL A 392 23.56 -31.88 -12.45
N TRP A 393 23.21 -31.30 -11.31
CA TRP A 393 23.66 -29.97 -10.93
C TRP A 393 25.09 -30.05 -10.37
N LYS A 394 26.02 -29.28 -10.92
CA LYS A 394 27.40 -29.14 -10.43
C LYS A 394 27.64 -27.75 -9.88
N GLU A 395 28.41 -27.66 -8.80
CA GLU A 395 28.90 -26.36 -8.36
C GLU A 395 29.82 -25.78 -9.44
N GLU A 396 29.63 -24.50 -9.75
CA GLU A 396 30.53 -23.78 -10.64
C GLU A 396 31.88 -23.67 -9.96
N THR A 397 32.93 -24.16 -10.64
CA THR A 397 34.33 -23.97 -10.21
C THR A 397 34.74 -22.55 -10.56
N ALA A 398 35.33 -21.84 -9.56
CA ALA A 398 35.82 -20.48 -9.72
C ALA A 398 36.89 -20.38 -10.81
#